data_a4606ba95c50edd4d2f7418684eae61c
#
_entry.id   a4606ba95c50edd4d2f7418684eae61c
#
_cell.length_a   1.000
_cell.length_b   1.000
_cell.length_c   1.000
_cell.angle_alpha   90.00
_cell.angle_beta   90.00
_cell.angle_gamma   90.00
#
_symmetry.space_group_name_H-M   'P 1'
#
loop_
_entity.id
_entity.type
_entity.pdbx_description
1 polymer ?
#
loop_
_entity_poly.entity_id
_entity_poly.type
_entity_poly.pdbx_seq_one_letter_code
_entity_poly.pdbx_strand_id
1 'polypeptide(L)'
;IQKARNSSNRFAYKCNCPNCETKAIKSHLIQRHPTLESIADVENKVLQFEDNWEDARSERWNLYTSRIRGINDAMQYPLFCSSHDSSLFKELESHNSVPSSKHDCLLLAYRAACSVRHHEERRMHLYGYKVKENSEDLNGIMFENSRAFIRRMDAVVDNLWNALEGNDNNYMFRMIAMPYIPIAASDCIVDENDYIDHITEQDR
;
A
#
# COMPACT_ATOMS: atom_id res chain seq x y z
N ILE A 1 12.87 2.07 19.45
CA ILE A 1 12.29 2.49 18.16
C ILE A 1 13.25 2.15 17.01
N GLN A 2 14.53 2.56 17.05
CA GLN A 2 15.48 2.27 15.96
C GLN A 2 15.69 0.75 15.74
N LYS A 3 15.75 -0.06 16.81
CA LYS A 3 15.85 -1.53 16.73
C LYS A 3 14.59 -2.15 16.09
N ALA A 4 13.40 -1.66 16.44
CA ALA A 4 12.12 -2.11 15.86
C ALA A 4 12.04 -1.77 14.37
N ARG A 5 12.45 -0.56 13.95
CA ARG A 5 12.58 -0.17 12.54
C ARG A 5 13.55 -1.06 11.79
N ASN A 6 14.73 -1.30 12.35
CA ASN A 6 15.70 -2.17 11.70
C ASN A 6 15.19 -3.60 11.56
N SER A 7 14.41 -4.09 12.52
CA SER A 7 13.74 -5.38 12.45
C SER A 7 12.69 -5.40 11.35
N SER A 8 11.78 -4.41 11.32
CA SER A 8 10.75 -4.29 10.29
C SER A 8 11.35 -4.13 8.88
N ASN A 9 12.43 -3.34 8.73
CA ASN A 9 13.10 -3.15 7.45
C ASN A 9 13.89 -4.40 6.98
N ARG A 10 14.22 -5.32 7.87
CA ARG A 10 14.88 -6.60 7.55
C ARG A 10 13.90 -7.72 7.28
N PHE A 11 12.61 -7.49 7.50
CA PHE A 11 11.60 -8.48 7.21
C PHE A 11 11.52 -8.71 5.69
N ALA A 12 11.60 -9.97 5.29
CA ALA A 12 11.52 -10.34 3.89
C ALA A 12 10.04 -10.54 3.52
N TYR A 13 9.45 -9.51 2.90
CA TYR A 13 8.09 -9.59 2.41
C TYR A 13 8.01 -10.54 1.21
N LYS A 14 6.92 -11.30 1.14
CA LYS A 14 6.61 -12.15 -0.01
C LYS A 14 5.87 -11.35 -1.08
N CYS A 15 5.89 -11.84 -2.30
CA CYS A 15 5.09 -11.34 -3.40
C CYS A 15 3.59 -11.42 -3.06
N ASN A 16 2.83 -10.36 -3.37
CA ASN A 16 1.38 -10.35 -3.13
C ASN A 16 0.57 -11.15 -4.16
N CYS A 17 1.18 -11.65 -5.25
CA CYS A 17 0.47 -12.53 -6.17
C CYS A 17 0.15 -13.87 -5.50
N PRO A 18 -1.09 -14.39 -5.66
CA PRO A 18 -1.49 -15.67 -5.09
C PRO A 18 -0.52 -16.79 -5.47
N ASN A 19 -0.29 -17.70 -4.53
CA ASN A 19 0.60 -18.87 -4.70
C ASN A 19 2.06 -18.54 -5.04
N CYS A 20 2.51 -17.28 -4.88
CA CYS A 20 3.88 -16.87 -5.10
C CYS A 20 4.65 -16.75 -3.78
N GLU A 21 5.59 -17.67 -3.56
CA GLU A 21 6.47 -17.67 -2.36
C GLU A 21 7.76 -16.86 -2.56
N THR A 22 7.94 -16.24 -3.73
CA THR A 22 9.14 -15.48 -4.06
C THR A 22 9.18 -14.17 -3.27
N LYS A 23 10.38 -13.78 -2.84
CA LYS A 23 10.59 -12.51 -2.15
C LYS A 23 10.17 -11.32 -3.02
N ALA A 24 9.43 -10.39 -2.42
CA ALA A 24 9.09 -9.13 -3.05
C ALA A 24 10.33 -8.23 -3.23
N ILE A 25 10.36 -7.50 -4.35
CA ILE A 25 11.31 -6.42 -4.61
C ILE A 25 10.64 -5.07 -4.42
N LYS A 26 11.39 -4.00 -4.46
CA LYS A 26 10.86 -2.65 -4.48
C LYS A 26 10.12 -2.39 -5.80
N SER A 27 8.82 -2.23 -5.72
CA SER A 27 7.92 -1.92 -6.83
C SER A 27 7.38 -0.51 -6.66
N HIS A 28 7.22 0.24 -7.76
CA HIS A 28 6.61 1.56 -7.69
C HIS A 28 5.10 1.44 -7.46
N LEU A 29 4.58 2.15 -6.48
CA LEU A 29 3.13 2.25 -6.24
C LEU A 29 2.46 3.11 -7.32
N ILE A 30 3.11 4.22 -7.67
CA ILE A 30 2.69 5.15 -8.72
C ILE A 30 3.65 4.99 -9.89
N GLN A 31 3.12 4.97 -11.10
CA GLN A 31 3.92 4.86 -12.32
C GLN A 31 5.00 5.94 -12.38
N ARG A 32 6.25 5.53 -12.60
CA ARG A 32 7.34 6.46 -12.80
C ARG A 32 7.10 7.31 -14.05
N HIS A 33 6.84 6.64 -15.18
CA HIS A 33 6.43 7.22 -16.44
C HIS A 33 4.92 7.01 -16.65
N PRO A 34 4.13 7.99 -17.03
CA PRO A 34 4.47 9.41 -17.11
C PRO A 34 4.26 10.16 -15.77
N THR A 35 3.67 9.50 -14.74
CA THR A 35 3.06 10.18 -13.59
C THR A 35 4.08 10.90 -12.72
N LEU A 36 5.08 10.18 -12.18
CA LEU A 36 6.07 10.84 -11.30
C LEU A 36 6.94 11.84 -12.08
N GLU A 37 7.25 11.56 -13.33
CA GLU A 37 8.02 12.49 -14.17
C GLU A 37 7.27 13.78 -14.45
N SER A 38 5.94 13.74 -14.60
CA SER A 38 5.16 14.94 -14.86
C SER A 38 5.11 15.92 -13.69
N ILE A 39 5.35 15.44 -12.47
CA ILE A 39 5.34 16.24 -11.24
C ILE A 39 6.73 16.47 -10.64
N ALA A 40 7.77 15.88 -11.23
CA ALA A 40 9.14 16.02 -10.78
C ALA A 40 9.71 17.39 -11.11
N ASP A 41 10.63 17.85 -10.30
CA ASP A 41 11.43 19.04 -10.56
C ASP A 41 12.50 18.79 -11.64
N VAL A 42 13.29 19.82 -11.95
CA VAL A 42 14.36 19.77 -12.95
C VAL A 42 15.49 18.81 -12.60
N GLU A 43 15.57 18.37 -11.35
CA GLU A 43 16.54 17.38 -10.85
C GLU A 43 15.94 15.96 -10.79
N ASN A 44 14.75 15.74 -11.35
CA ASN A 44 13.98 14.49 -11.27
C ASN A 44 13.67 14.08 -9.83
N LYS A 45 13.27 15.03 -9.01
CA LYS A 45 12.89 14.83 -7.61
C LYS A 45 11.44 15.22 -7.37
N VAL A 46 10.82 14.55 -6.40
CA VAL A 46 9.46 14.83 -5.91
C VAL A 46 9.47 14.99 -4.40
N LEU A 47 8.52 15.77 -3.89
CA LEU A 47 8.24 15.84 -2.44
C LEU A 47 7.31 14.68 -2.08
N GLN A 48 7.81 13.70 -1.33
CA GLN A 48 7.04 12.57 -0.84
C GLN A 48 6.64 12.76 0.61
N PHE A 49 5.37 12.53 0.92
CA PHE A 49 4.90 12.43 2.30
C PHE A 49 5.09 11.00 2.79
N GLU A 50 5.66 10.85 3.98
CA GLU A 50 5.92 9.56 4.63
C GLU A 50 5.31 9.56 6.03
N ASP A 51 4.79 8.42 6.46
CA ASP A 51 4.29 8.24 7.83
C ASP A 51 5.41 8.50 8.84
N ASN A 52 5.15 9.37 9.80
CA ASN A 52 6.08 9.70 10.89
C ASN A 52 5.64 9.07 12.21
N TRP A 53 5.85 7.78 12.35
CA TRP A 53 5.50 7.03 13.57
C TRP A 53 6.34 7.40 14.80
N GLU A 54 7.47 8.10 14.63
CA GLU A 54 8.33 8.51 15.76
C GLU A 54 7.70 9.64 16.54
N ASP A 55 7.04 10.58 15.85
CA ASP A 55 6.42 11.74 16.46
C ASP A 55 5.00 11.50 16.97
N ALA A 56 4.40 10.35 16.68
CA ALA A 56 3.08 9.99 17.21
C ALA A 56 3.02 9.94 18.75
N ARG A 57 4.17 9.95 19.43
CA ARG A 57 4.31 10.10 20.90
C ARG A 57 4.68 11.51 21.34
N SER A 58 5.04 12.39 20.41
CA SER A 58 5.27 13.79 20.75
C SER A 58 3.91 14.49 20.82
N GLU A 59 3.74 15.44 21.72
CA GLU A 59 2.54 16.29 21.81
C GLU A 59 2.26 17.08 20.51
N ARG A 60 3.18 17.00 19.55
CA ARG A 60 3.05 17.51 18.18
C ARG A 60 2.68 16.35 17.26
N TRP A 61 1.41 16.18 17.01
CA TRP A 61 0.81 15.19 16.12
C TRP A 61 1.19 15.39 14.64
N ASN A 62 2.47 15.40 14.34
CA ASN A 62 2.93 15.35 12.94
C ASN A 62 2.92 13.90 12.47
N LEU A 63 1.74 13.43 12.04
CA LEU A 63 1.55 12.08 11.50
C LEU A 63 2.38 11.82 10.24
N TYR A 64 2.80 12.88 9.55
CA TYR A 64 3.53 12.80 8.30
C TYR A 64 4.79 13.65 8.33
N THR A 65 5.85 13.16 7.69
CA THR A 65 7.02 13.96 7.33
C THR A 65 7.09 14.05 5.82
N SER A 66 7.62 15.15 5.31
CA SER A 66 7.92 15.30 3.90
C SER A 66 9.41 15.08 3.65
N ARG A 67 9.74 14.39 2.56
CA ARG A 67 11.11 14.17 2.10
C ARG A 67 11.23 14.36 0.62
N ILE A 68 12.32 14.97 0.18
CA ILE A 68 12.67 15.02 -1.24
C ILE A 68 13.25 13.66 -1.64
N ARG A 69 12.69 13.04 -2.69
CA ARG A 69 13.09 11.74 -3.24
C ARG A 69 13.31 11.86 -4.74
N GLY A 70 14.36 11.20 -5.25
CA GLY A 70 14.45 10.97 -6.69
C GLY A 70 13.30 10.08 -7.18
N ILE A 71 12.78 10.32 -8.39
CA ILE A 71 11.65 9.55 -8.95
C ILE A 71 11.93 8.04 -9.01
N ASN A 72 13.20 7.65 -9.09
CA ASN A 72 13.59 6.24 -9.07
C ASN A 72 13.40 5.55 -7.71
N ASP A 73 13.35 6.33 -6.63
CA ASP A 73 13.22 5.83 -5.24
C ASP A 73 11.88 6.23 -4.60
N ALA A 74 11.15 7.14 -5.24
CA ALA A 74 9.89 7.64 -4.73
C ALA A 74 8.79 6.57 -4.81
N MET A 75 7.97 6.48 -3.77
CA MET A 75 6.79 5.61 -3.72
C MET A 75 7.10 4.13 -4.02
N GLN A 76 8.27 3.64 -3.58
CA GLN A 76 8.68 2.24 -3.76
C GLN A 76 8.46 1.42 -2.49
N TYR A 77 7.76 0.30 -2.65
CA TYR A 77 7.45 -0.65 -1.57
C TYR A 77 7.68 -2.10 -2.03
N PRO A 78 8.05 -3.02 -1.12
CA PRO A 78 8.22 -4.44 -1.47
C PRO A 78 6.86 -5.11 -1.65
N LEU A 79 6.28 -5.00 -2.85
CA LEU A 79 4.94 -5.49 -3.17
C LEU A 79 4.96 -6.78 -3.99
N PHE A 80 5.76 -6.85 -5.04
CA PHE A 80 5.78 -7.96 -5.98
C PHE A 80 7.19 -8.49 -6.20
N CYS A 81 7.31 -9.74 -6.63
CA CYS A 81 8.61 -10.25 -7.11
C CYS A 81 8.92 -9.68 -8.51
N SER A 82 10.17 -9.74 -8.94
CA SER A 82 10.60 -9.18 -10.24
C SER A 82 9.78 -9.70 -11.43
N SER A 83 9.43 -10.98 -11.43
CA SER A 83 8.63 -11.57 -12.50
C SER A 83 7.22 -11.00 -12.54
N HIS A 84 6.53 -10.97 -11.38
CA HIS A 84 5.15 -10.48 -11.31
C HIS A 84 5.06 -8.97 -11.48
N ASP A 85 6.00 -8.20 -10.93
CA ASP A 85 6.05 -6.74 -11.16
C ASP A 85 6.16 -6.43 -12.65
N SER A 86 7.09 -7.09 -13.34
CA SER A 86 7.27 -6.88 -14.79
C SER A 86 6.10 -7.41 -15.62
N SER A 87 5.51 -8.57 -15.30
CA SER A 87 4.47 -9.16 -16.13
C SER A 87 3.11 -8.48 -15.98
N LEU A 88 2.72 -8.15 -14.75
CA LEU A 88 1.41 -7.55 -14.48
C LEU A 88 1.32 -6.10 -14.93
N PHE A 89 2.38 -5.32 -14.71
CA PHE A 89 2.32 -3.87 -14.89
C PHE A 89 3.01 -3.35 -16.14
N LYS A 90 3.62 -4.24 -16.96
CA LYS A 90 4.35 -3.87 -18.17
C LYS A 90 3.51 -3.05 -19.15
N GLU A 91 2.30 -3.49 -19.43
CA GLU A 91 1.42 -2.78 -20.36
C GLU A 91 1.03 -1.42 -19.79
N LEU A 92 0.61 -1.39 -18.54
CA LEU A 92 0.26 -0.17 -17.82
C LEU A 92 1.41 0.85 -17.80
N GLU A 93 2.65 0.38 -17.65
CA GLU A 93 3.84 1.24 -17.58
C GLU A 93 4.42 1.61 -18.95
N SER A 94 4.10 0.84 -20.01
CA SER A 94 4.57 1.10 -21.36
C SER A 94 3.78 2.18 -22.09
N HIS A 95 2.56 2.45 -21.67
CA HIS A 95 1.70 3.44 -22.29
C HIS A 95 1.85 4.79 -21.58
N ASN A 96 2.24 5.83 -22.30
CA ASN A 96 2.16 7.23 -21.84
C ASN A 96 0.70 7.70 -21.70
N SER A 97 -0.22 6.77 -21.45
CA SER A 97 -1.65 7.02 -21.49
C SER A 97 -2.28 6.87 -20.10
N VAL A 98 -3.28 7.67 -19.87
CA VAL A 98 -4.20 7.51 -18.74
C VAL A 98 -4.81 6.09 -18.80
N PRO A 99 -4.93 5.36 -17.67
CA PRO A 99 -5.59 4.06 -17.65
C PRO A 99 -6.96 4.15 -18.32
N SER A 100 -7.19 3.34 -19.35
CA SER A 100 -8.39 3.48 -20.18
C SER A 100 -9.28 2.25 -20.16
N SER A 101 -8.73 1.11 -19.77
CA SER A 101 -9.47 -0.14 -19.68
C SER A 101 -9.89 -0.47 -18.24
N LYS A 102 -10.92 -1.30 -18.09
CA LYS A 102 -11.29 -1.87 -16.80
C LYS A 102 -10.13 -2.66 -16.19
N HIS A 103 -9.37 -3.36 -17.02
CA HIS A 103 -8.21 -4.12 -16.60
C HIS A 103 -7.10 -3.23 -16.01
N ASP A 104 -6.80 -2.09 -16.65
CA ASP A 104 -5.83 -1.12 -16.13
C ASP A 104 -6.25 -0.59 -14.75
N CYS A 105 -7.56 -0.26 -14.63
CA CYS A 105 -8.11 0.22 -13.36
C CYS A 105 -8.03 -0.85 -12.26
N LEU A 106 -8.31 -2.12 -12.59
CA LEU A 106 -8.16 -3.24 -11.66
C LEU A 106 -6.70 -3.44 -11.23
N LEU A 107 -5.75 -3.35 -12.15
CA LEU A 107 -4.31 -3.43 -11.82
C LEU A 107 -3.87 -2.32 -10.87
N LEU A 108 -4.32 -1.09 -11.09
CA LEU A 108 -4.03 0.04 -10.19
C LEU A 108 -4.66 -0.16 -8.82
N ALA A 109 -5.93 -0.60 -8.78
CA ALA A 109 -6.63 -0.89 -7.53
C ALA A 109 -5.94 -2.02 -6.75
N TYR A 110 -5.54 -3.09 -7.44
CA TYR A 110 -4.80 -4.21 -6.86
C TYR A 110 -3.45 -3.76 -6.27
N ARG A 111 -2.67 -2.96 -7.02
CA ARG A 111 -1.40 -2.39 -6.55
C ARG A 111 -1.61 -1.52 -5.32
N ALA A 112 -2.64 -0.67 -5.31
CA ALA A 112 -2.97 0.18 -4.17
C ALA A 112 -3.36 -0.64 -2.94
N ALA A 113 -4.24 -1.63 -3.08
CA ALA A 113 -4.65 -2.52 -2.00
C ALA A 113 -3.46 -3.29 -1.39
N CYS A 114 -2.58 -3.84 -2.23
CA CYS A 114 -1.34 -4.49 -1.79
C CYS A 114 -0.43 -3.53 -1.01
N SER A 115 -0.37 -2.25 -1.41
CA SER A 115 0.41 -1.23 -0.70
C SER A 115 -0.16 -0.94 0.69
N VAL A 116 -1.47 -0.74 0.80
CA VAL A 116 -2.15 -0.49 2.09
C VAL A 116 -1.94 -1.68 3.03
N ARG A 117 -2.14 -2.91 2.54
CA ARG A 117 -1.85 -4.13 3.27
C ARG A 117 -0.40 -4.18 3.78
N HIS A 118 0.56 -3.88 2.91
CA HIS A 118 1.99 -3.85 3.26
C HIS A 118 2.31 -2.82 4.36
N HIS A 119 1.73 -1.62 4.27
CA HIS A 119 1.91 -0.60 5.30
C HIS A 119 1.41 -1.09 6.65
N GLU A 120 0.27 -1.76 6.69
CA GLU A 120 -0.30 -2.30 7.92
C GLU A 120 0.51 -3.48 8.48
N GLU A 121 1.06 -4.35 7.63
CA GLU A 121 2.01 -5.38 8.05
C GLU A 121 3.25 -4.77 8.74
N ARG A 122 3.78 -3.69 8.19
CA ARG A 122 4.89 -2.96 8.82
C ARG A 122 4.52 -2.42 10.19
N ARG A 123 3.30 -1.86 10.33
CA ARG A 123 2.77 -1.38 11.62
C ARG A 123 2.64 -2.52 12.62
N MET A 124 2.04 -3.62 12.20
CA MET A 124 1.88 -4.80 13.04
C MET A 124 3.22 -5.32 13.56
N HIS A 125 4.24 -5.41 12.70
CA HIS A 125 5.59 -5.80 13.12
C HIS A 125 6.21 -4.82 14.13
N LEU A 126 5.99 -3.51 13.95
CA LEU A 126 6.46 -2.48 14.86
C LEU A 126 5.79 -2.60 16.24
N TYR A 127 4.47 -2.78 16.27
CA TYR A 127 3.71 -2.95 17.52
C TYR A 127 4.07 -4.27 18.20
N GLY A 128 4.14 -5.37 17.46
CA GLY A 128 4.53 -6.67 18.01
C GLY A 128 5.93 -6.68 18.63
N TYR A 129 6.87 -5.90 18.10
CA TYR A 129 8.17 -5.71 18.72
C TYR A 129 8.06 -4.97 20.06
N LYS A 130 7.24 -3.91 20.12
CA LYS A 130 7.03 -3.11 21.35
C LYS A 130 6.30 -3.89 22.42
N VAL A 131 5.31 -4.71 22.05
CA VAL A 131 4.60 -5.59 22.99
C VAL A 131 5.56 -6.59 23.66
N LYS A 132 6.58 -7.09 22.93
CA LYS A 132 7.60 -7.98 23.49
C LYS A 132 8.58 -7.28 24.44
N GLU A 133 8.86 -5.99 24.19
CA GLU A 133 9.78 -5.22 25.04
C GLU A 133 9.10 -4.67 26.31
N ASN A 134 7.85 -4.19 26.19
CA ASN A 134 7.05 -3.63 27.29
C ASN A 134 5.58 -3.90 27.01
N SER A 135 4.93 -4.68 27.85
CA SER A 135 3.50 -5.00 27.75
C SER A 135 2.61 -3.78 28.13
N GLU A 136 2.69 -2.69 27.37
CA GLU A 136 1.71 -1.62 27.49
C GLU A 136 0.45 -2.00 26.71
N ASP A 137 -0.69 -1.97 27.34
CA ASP A 137 -2.00 -2.37 26.78
C ASP A 137 -2.33 -1.71 25.45
N LEU A 138 -1.92 -0.44 25.25
CA LEU A 138 -2.13 0.28 23.98
C LEU A 138 -1.42 -0.35 22.79
N ASN A 139 -0.19 -0.82 22.94
CA ASN A 139 0.53 -1.47 21.83
C ASN A 139 -0.12 -2.83 21.49
N GLY A 140 -0.68 -3.53 22.47
CA GLY A 140 -1.45 -4.75 22.26
C GLY A 140 -2.72 -4.47 21.45
N ILE A 141 -3.48 -3.46 21.82
CA ILE A 141 -4.69 -3.03 21.08
C ILE A 141 -4.32 -2.67 19.63
N MET A 142 -3.28 -1.85 19.44
CA MET A 142 -2.84 -1.46 18.11
C MET A 142 -2.35 -2.65 17.27
N PHE A 143 -1.70 -3.63 17.89
CA PHE A 143 -1.29 -4.85 17.21
C PHE A 143 -2.50 -5.67 16.72
N GLU A 144 -3.51 -5.87 17.56
CA GLU A 144 -4.72 -6.60 17.18
C GLU A 144 -5.55 -5.86 16.15
N ASN A 145 -5.66 -4.53 16.24
CA ASN A 145 -6.32 -3.72 15.23
C ASN A 145 -5.63 -3.85 13.86
N SER A 146 -4.30 -3.76 13.82
CA SER A 146 -3.54 -3.96 12.59
C SER A 146 -3.76 -5.36 12.02
N ARG A 147 -3.80 -6.37 12.88
CA ARG A 147 -4.05 -7.75 12.48
C ARG A 147 -5.45 -7.95 11.90
N ALA A 148 -6.47 -7.34 12.51
CA ALA A 148 -7.84 -7.37 11.99
C ALA A 148 -7.95 -6.64 10.65
N PHE A 149 -7.28 -5.50 10.50
CA PHE A 149 -7.25 -4.75 9.26
C PHE A 149 -6.55 -5.52 8.13
N ILE A 150 -5.43 -6.21 8.42
CA ILE A 150 -4.73 -7.05 7.42
C ILE A 150 -5.66 -8.14 6.90
N ARG A 151 -6.42 -8.83 7.77
CA ARG A 151 -7.38 -9.87 7.32
C ARG A 151 -8.42 -9.32 6.36
N ARG A 152 -8.90 -8.07 6.58
CA ARG A 152 -9.83 -7.41 5.65
C ARG A 152 -9.15 -7.09 4.32
N MET A 153 -7.93 -6.56 4.38
CA MET A 153 -7.17 -6.27 3.18
C MET A 153 -6.80 -7.53 2.39
N ASP A 154 -6.59 -8.67 3.05
CA ASP A 154 -6.42 -9.96 2.37
C ASP A 154 -7.65 -10.27 1.50
N ALA A 155 -8.87 -10.14 2.04
CA ALA A 155 -10.09 -10.35 1.27
C ALA A 155 -10.23 -9.36 0.09
N VAL A 156 -9.88 -8.09 0.29
CA VAL A 156 -9.89 -7.08 -0.79
C VAL A 156 -8.89 -7.44 -1.90
N VAL A 157 -7.67 -7.82 -1.53
CA VAL A 157 -6.62 -8.23 -2.47
C VAL A 157 -7.05 -9.47 -3.25
N ASP A 158 -7.61 -10.48 -2.57
CA ASP A 158 -8.09 -11.72 -3.20
C ASP A 158 -9.26 -11.45 -4.18
N ASN A 159 -10.22 -10.60 -3.79
CA ASN A 159 -11.34 -10.21 -4.65
C ASN A 159 -10.87 -9.46 -5.90
N LEU A 160 -9.92 -8.51 -5.74
CA LEU A 160 -9.34 -7.80 -6.88
C LEU A 160 -8.55 -8.73 -7.80
N TRP A 161 -7.83 -9.70 -7.25
CA TRP A 161 -7.15 -10.71 -8.04
C TRP A 161 -8.14 -11.58 -8.82
N ASN A 162 -9.20 -12.07 -8.20
CA ASN A 162 -10.25 -12.83 -8.86
C ASN A 162 -10.90 -12.04 -10.02
N ALA A 163 -11.09 -10.73 -9.83
CA ALA A 163 -11.59 -9.85 -10.88
C ALA A 163 -10.59 -9.70 -12.04
N LEU A 164 -9.28 -9.63 -11.77
CA LEU A 164 -8.22 -9.62 -12.78
C LEU A 164 -8.20 -10.91 -13.61
N GLU A 165 -8.46 -12.06 -12.98
CA GLU A 165 -8.61 -13.35 -13.67
C GLU A 165 -9.94 -13.51 -14.42
N GLY A 166 -10.81 -12.51 -14.38
CA GLY A 166 -12.09 -12.52 -15.07
C GLY A 166 -13.23 -13.26 -14.36
N ASN A 167 -13.01 -13.67 -13.11
CA ASN A 167 -13.99 -14.42 -12.32
C ASN A 167 -15.06 -13.54 -11.66
N ASP A 168 -14.85 -12.21 -11.60
CA ASP A 168 -15.79 -11.24 -11.05
C ASP A 168 -15.83 -9.97 -11.92
N ASN A 169 -17.05 -9.49 -12.20
CA ASN A 169 -17.28 -8.31 -13.04
C ASN A 169 -17.96 -7.15 -12.30
N ASN A 170 -18.11 -7.21 -10.97
CA ASN A 170 -18.92 -6.27 -10.20
C ASN A 170 -18.21 -4.95 -9.86
N TYR A 171 -16.97 -4.75 -10.32
CA TYR A 171 -16.24 -3.49 -10.08
C TYR A 171 -16.66 -2.39 -11.04
N MET A 172 -16.93 -1.21 -10.48
CA MET A 172 -17.17 0.01 -11.23
C MET A 172 -16.01 1.00 -10.97
N PHE A 173 -15.55 1.64 -12.04
CA PHE A 173 -14.52 2.67 -11.97
C PHE A 173 -15.08 3.99 -12.49
N ARG A 174 -14.66 5.07 -11.84
CA ARG A 174 -14.97 6.42 -12.29
C ARG A 174 -13.67 7.19 -12.49
N MET A 175 -13.46 7.71 -13.68
CA MET A 175 -12.40 8.69 -13.95
C MET A 175 -12.96 10.09 -13.89
N ILE A 176 -12.25 10.97 -13.22
CA ILE A 176 -12.59 12.40 -13.12
C ILE A 176 -11.43 13.17 -13.72
N ALA A 177 -11.69 13.89 -14.80
CA ALA A 177 -10.72 14.84 -15.35
C ALA A 177 -10.71 16.10 -14.47
N MET A 178 -9.53 16.47 -14.00
CA MET A 178 -9.32 17.69 -13.21
C MET A 178 -8.28 18.57 -13.90
N PRO A 179 -8.25 19.88 -13.62
CA PRO A 179 -7.12 20.72 -14.00
C PRO A 179 -5.81 20.10 -13.51
N TYR A 180 -4.71 20.36 -14.23
CA TYR A 180 -3.40 19.86 -13.83
C TYR A 180 -3.06 20.30 -12.40
N ILE A 181 -2.82 19.33 -11.53
CA ILE A 181 -2.34 19.53 -10.17
C ILE A 181 -1.09 18.67 -10.04
N PRO A 182 0.08 19.23 -9.64
CA PRO A 182 1.33 18.47 -9.53
C PRO A 182 1.35 17.58 -8.29
N ILE A 183 0.31 16.75 -8.11
CA ILE A 183 0.15 15.80 -7.01
C ILE A 183 -0.20 14.44 -7.60
N ALA A 184 0.49 13.40 -7.13
CA ALA A 184 0.14 12.02 -7.43
C ALA A 184 -0.11 11.29 -6.11
N ALA A 185 -1.22 10.57 -6.03
CA ALA A 185 -1.59 9.76 -4.88
C ALA A 185 -2.19 8.43 -5.33
N SER A 186 -1.96 7.40 -4.52
CA SER A 186 -2.60 6.09 -4.70
C SER A 186 -2.90 5.54 -3.32
N ASP A 187 -4.14 5.18 -3.09
CA ASP A 187 -4.62 4.65 -1.82
C ASP A 187 -5.79 3.69 -2.04
N CYS A 188 -6.15 2.95 -1.00
CA CYS A 188 -7.32 2.08 -0.94
C CYS A 188 -8.08 2.41 0.34
N ILE A 189 -9.33 2.85 0.18
CA ILE A 189 -10.22 3.15 1.31
C ILE A 189 -11.16 1.96 1.48
N VAL A 190 -11.18 1.38 2.67
CA VAL A 190 -12.12 0.32 3.06
C VAL A 190 -13.19 0.94 3.94
N ASP A 191 -14.47 0.73 3.62
CA ASP A 191 -15.57 1.24 4.41
C ASP A 191 -15.59 0.56 5.80
N GLU A 192 -15.59 1.37 6.85
CA GLU A 192 -15.65 0.86 8.23
C GLU A 192 -17.01 0.23 8.56
N ASN A 193 -18.07 0.57 7.82
CA ASN A 193 -19.42 0.03 8.05
C ASN A 193 -19.52 -1.45 7.67
N ASP A 194 -18.76 -1.93 6.70
CA ASP A 194 -18.64 -3.37 6.40
C ASP A 194 -18.03 -4.17 7.58
N TYR A 195 -17.46 -3.47 8.56
CA TYR A 195 -16.82 -4.07 9.73
C TYR A 195 -17.80 -4.48 10.83
N ILE A 196 -18.89 -3.75 11.00
CA ILE A 196 -19.84 -3.98 12.10
C ILE A 196 -20.70 -5.22 11.81
N ASP A 197 -21.05 -5.47 10.56
CA ASP A 197 -21.94 -6.57 10.18
C ASP A 197 -21.26 -7.95 10.30
N HIS A 198 -19.95 -8.05 10.07
CA HIS A 198 -19.24 -9.34 10.19
C HIS A 198 -18.83 -9.73 11.63
N ILE A 199 -18.67 -8.78 12.54
CA ILE A 199 -18.37 -9.10 13.95
C ILE A 199 -19.63 -9.60 14.67
N THR A 200 -20.79 -9.10 14.31
CA THR A 200 -22.06 -9.50 14.95
C THR A 200 -22.56 -10.88 14.53
N GLU A 201 -22.07 -11.45 13.42
CA GLU A 201 -22.44 -12.81 12.98
C GLU A 201 -21.52 -13.91 13.52
N GLN A 202 -20.26 -13.59 13.89
CA GLN A 202 -19.32 -14.58 14.44
C GLN A 202 -19.33 -14.71 15.95
N ASP A 203 -19.91 -13.75 16.67
CA ASP A 203 -20.05 -13.75 18.12
C ASP A 203 -21.47 -14.16 18.61
N ARG A 204 -22.32 -14.71 17.74
CA ARG A 204 -23.60 -15.35 18.04
C ARG A 204 -23.54 -16.86 17.79
#